data_80c73b0ac4c4781eb5400a21f433db66
#
_entry.id   80c73b0ac4c4781eb5400a21f433db66
#
_cell.length_a   1.000
_cell.length_b   1.000
_cell.length_c   1.000
_cell.angle_alpha   90.00
_cell.angle_beta   90.00
_cell.angle_gamma   90.00
#
_symmetry.space_group_name_H-M   'P 1'
#
loop_
_entity.id
_entity.type
_entity.pdbx_description
1 polymer ?
#
loop_
_entity_poly.entity_id
_entity_poly.type
_entity_poly.pdbx_seq_one_letter_code
_entity_poly.pdbx_strand_id
1 'polypeptide(L)'
;MNPIDPASSPSQVGSKSLARFTDTDSLFVRPEPNGGVVKSGPAIQLERFQQLEQEIRNSSAVAEPYVELAQIYLQRERWADARRTLDAGIQNCPEHEPLVLLHEDLVLNQAAQFVEAAKTEHAQKRTAQSRFDLEQAEVNLVNLRIKVCKDRYQRHPDQKEILITWAIALRQAQRPEEATEILQEAAKELPLRSRASLQLGMCYQTLDRSLDALSAFRKASLFRSPEPDAKVAVTALELAAKLAEEKGLIDSAIYYLEELAKRHGGKSKAIREKIDALTLLLPKPPDPN
;
A
#
# COMPACT_ATOMS: atom_id res chain seq x y z
N MET A 1 48.78 11.89 47.13
CA MET A 1 48.38 10.59 47.67
C MET A 1 47.06 10.76 48.36
N ASN A 2 46.01 10.37 47.74
CA ASN A 2 44.75 9.99 48.37
C ASN A 2 43.93 9.25 47.27
N PRO A 3 43.28 8.12 47.58
CA PRO A 3 42.75 7.21 46.62
C PRO A 3 41.36 7.62 46.16
N ILE A 4 41.08 7.28 44.92
CA ILE A 4 39.83 7.46 44.23
C ILE A 4 38.88 6.32 44.67
N ASP A 5 37.73 6.68 45.23
CA ASP A 5 36.62 5.75 45.47
C ASP A 5 35.82 5.45 44.16
N PRO A 6 35.58 4.20 43.84
CA PRO A 6 34.69 3.81 42.77
C PRO A 6 33.34 3.34 43.33
N ALA A 7 32.30 4.14 43.27
CA ALA A 7 30.92 3.65 43.35
C ALA A 7 29.91 4.74 43.00
N SER A 8 29.43 4.73 41.78
CA SER A 8 28.08 5.20 41.47
C SER A 8 27.47 4.28 40.40
N SER A 9 26.63 3.38 40.90
CA SER A 9 25.82 2.46 40.13
C SER A 9 24.80 3.22 39.29
N PRO A 10 24.49 2.77 38.06
CA PRO A 10 23.42 3.36 37.28
C PRO A 10 22.06 2.92 37.83
N SER A 11 21.17 3.90 37.95
CA SER A 11 19.79 3.78 38.38
C SER A 11 19.06 2.70 37.58
N GLN A 12 18.53 1.72 38.29
CA GLN A 12 17.58 0.73 37.73
C GLN A 12 16.31 1.43 37.32
N VAL A 13 16.06 1.49 36.02
CA VAL A 13 14.74 1.73 35.45
C VAL A 13 13.90 0.49 35.73
N GLY A 14 12.83 0.68 36.51
CA GLY A 14 11.98 -0.39 37.00
C GLY A 14 11.36 -1.21 35.87
N SER A 15 11.80 -2.45 35.75
CA SER A 15 11.07 -3.50 35.06
C SER A 15 9.79 -3.78 35.84
N LYS A 16 8.62 -3.40 35.29
CA LYS A 16 7.33 -3.89 35.77
C LYS A 16 7.38 -5.40 35.68
N SER A 17 7.47 -6.06 36.82
CA SER A 17 7.44 -7.50 36.95
C SER A 17 6.10 -8.01 36.40
N LEU A 18 6.17 -8.80 35.34
CA LEU A 18 5.12 -9.72 34.97
C LEU A 18 4.93 -10.67 36.16
N ALA A 19 3.82 -10.51 36.87
CA ALA A 19 3.42 -11.45 37.91
C ALA A 19 3.37 -12.85 37.30
N ARG A 20 4.33 -13.69 37.65
CA ARG A 20 4.27 -15.11 37.33
C ARG A 20 3.17 -15.71 38.18
N PHE A 21 2.09 -16.15 37.56
CA PHE A 21 1.15 -17.06 38.17
C PHE A 21 1.87 -18.40 38.35
N THR A 22 2.47 -18.58 39.52
CA THR A 22 3.19 -19.82 39.90
C THR A 22 2.35 -20.75 40.78
N ASP A 23 1.08 -20.45 40.97
CA ASP A 23 0.21 -21.28 41.81
C ASP A 23 -1.01 -21.74 41.00
N THR A 24 -0.81 -22.79 40.21
CA THR A 24 -1.86 -23.47 39.46
C THR A 24 -2.69 -24.42 40.34
N ASP A 25 -2.22 -24.74 41.55
CA ASP A 25 -2.91 -25.68 42.40
C ASP A 25 -4.15 -25.09 43.12
N SER A 26 -4.23 -23.76 43.22
CA SER A 26 -5.39 -23.08 43.77
C SER A 26 -6.59 -22.97 42.82
N LEU A 27 -6.42 -23.29 41.52
CA LEU A 27 -7.48 -23.26 40.54
C LEU A 27 -8.24 -24.57 40.36
N PHE A 28 -7.77 -25.67 40.99
CA PHE A 28 -8.46 -26.96 40.98
C PHE A 28 -9.10 -27.24 42.33
N VAL A 29 -10.32 -26.74 42.52
CA VAL A 29 -11.19 -27.25 43.56
C VAL A 29 -11.55 -28.68 43.18
N ARG A 30 -10.94 -29.71 43.86
CA ARG A 30 -11.36 -31.10 43.71
C ARG A 30 -12.78 -31.22 44.26
N PRO A 31 -13.77 -31.64 43.46
CA PRO A 31 -15.08 -31.94 44.02
C PRO A 31 -14.97 -33.16 44.93
N GLU A 32 -15.39 -33.01 46.19
CA GLU A 32 -15.62 -34.14 47.13
C GLU A 32 -16.59 -35.15 46.49
N PRO A 33 -16.39 -36.47 46.69
CA PRO A 33 -17.24 -37.50 46.08
C PRO A 33 -18.52 -37.70 46.90
N ASN A 34 -19.42 -36.72 46.88
CA ASN A 34 -20.75 -36.89 47.43
C ASN A 34 -21.78 -36.68 46.31
N GLY A 35 -22.55 -37.75 46.04
CA GLY A 35 -23.58 -37.86 45.03
C GLY A 35 -24.70 -36.83 45.13
N GLY A 36 -24.42 -35.61 44.73
CA GLY A 36 -25.41 -34.57 44.52
C GLY A 36 -25.64 -34.43 43.02
N VAL A 37 -26.91 -34.46 42.62
CA VAL A 37 -27.39 -34.14 41.28
C VAL A 37 -26.70 -32.86 40.81
N VAL A 38 -25.80 -32.96 39.83
CA VAL A 38 -25.16 -31.83 39.19
C VAL A 38 -26.26 -31.02 38.49
N LYS A 39 -26.75 -29.98 39.15
CA LYS A 39 -27.52 -28.94 38.48
C LYS A 39 -26.59 -28.38 37.43
N SER A 40 -26.91 -28.60 36.16
CA SER A 40 -26.24 -27.94 35.02
C SER A 40 -26.23 -26.44 35.30
N GLY A 41 -25.08 -25.91 35.68
CA GLY A 41 -24.87 -24.46 35.79
C GLY A 41 -25.23 -23.76 34.48
N PRO A 42 -25.53 -22.47 34.48
CA PRO A 42 -25.84 -21.75 33.26
C PRO A 42 -24.72 -22.01 32.24
N ALA A 43 -25.10 -22.50 31.05
CA ALA A 43 -24.16 -22.77 29.99
C ALA A 43 -23.34 -21.49 29.75
N ILE A 44 -22.02 -21.57 29.95
CA ILE A 44 -21.12 -20.45 29.70
C ILE A 44 -21.25 -20.12 28.21
N GLN A 45 -21.84 -18.99 27.92
CA GLN A 45 -21.87 -18.49 26.53
C GLN A 45 -20.44 -18.10 26.15
N LEU A 46 -19.81 -18.95 25.32
CA LEU A 46 -18.53 -18.65 24.74
C LEU A 46 -18.65 -17.42 23.84
N GLU A 47 -17.72 -16.51 23.95
CA GLU A 47 -17.60 -15.43 22.95
C GLU A 47 -17.39 -16.03 21.55
N ARG A 48 -17.84 -15.34 20.50
CA ARG A 48 -17.81 -15.85 19.12
C ARG A 48 -16.42 -16.36 18.71
N PHE A 49 -15.34 -15.66 19.12
CA PHE A 49 -13.98 -16.11 18.80
C PHE A 49 -13.62 -17.46 19.46
N GLN A 50 -14.09 -17.74 20.67
CA GLN A 50 -13.86 -19.04 21.35
C GLN A 50 -14.63 -20.17 20.67
N GLN A 51 -15.83 -19.88 20.18
CA GLN A 51 -16.62 -20.83 19.37
C GLN A 51 -15.87 -21.18 18.09
N LEU A 52 -15.35 -20.17 17.37
CA LEU A 52 -14.56 -20.36 16.14
C LEU A 52 -13.28 -21.16 16.39
N GLU A 53 -12.58 -20.92 17.50
CA GLU A 53 -11.41 -21.72 17.88
C GLU A 53 -11.79 -23.20 18.13
N GLN A 54 -12.95 -23.48 18.69
CA GLN A 54 -13.45 -24.86 18.85
C GLN A 54 -13.86 -25.46 17.50
N GLU A 55 -14.53 -24.71 16.64
CA GLU A 55 -14.89 -25.15 15.27
C GLU A 55 -13.64 -25.55 14.49
N ILE A 56 -12.59 -24.73 14.52
CA ILE A 56 -11.30 -25.02 13.87
C ILE A 56 -10.64 -26.30 14.43
N ARG A 57 -10.68 -26.50 15.75
CA ARG A 57 -10.15 -27.73 16.37
C ARG A 57 -10.91 -28.97 15.97
N ASN A 58 -12.23 -28.85 15.80
CA ASN A 58 -13.09 -29.97 15.44
C ASN A 58 -13.05 -30.29 13.94
N SER A 59 -12.85 -29.28 13.10
CA SER A 59 -12.93 -29.37 11.64
C SER A 59 -11.92 -28.41 11.01
N SER A 60 -10.65 -28.78 11.01
CA SER A 60 -9.57 -27.94 10.46
C SER A 60 -9.63 -27.74 8.94
N ALA A 61 -10.38 -28.58 8.22
CA ALA A 61 -10.52 -28.51 6.76
C ALA A 61 -11.60 -27.51 6.28
N VAL A 62 -12.27 -26.81 7.20
CA VAL A 62 -13.28 -25.78 6.88
C VAL A 62 -12.63 -24.41 6.97
N ALA A 63 -12.70 -23.65 5.89
CA ALA A 63 -11.97 -22.40 5.76
C ALA A 63 -12.65 -21.18 6.42
N GLU A 64 -13.97 -21.13 6.40
CA GLU A 64 -14.77 -20.01 6.89
C GLU A 64 -14.46 -19.60 8.35
N PRO A 65 -14.33 -20.54 9.31
CA PRO A 65 -13.97 -20.20 10.68
C PRO A 65 -12.63 -19.47 10.82
N TYR A 66 -11.64 -19.81 9.96
CA TYR A 66 -10.35 -19.12 9.97
C TYR A 66 -10.48 -17.68 9.48
N VAL A 67 -11.27 -17.45 8.43
CA VAL A 67 -11.52 -16.09 7.89
C VAL A 67 -12.20 -15.22 8.95
N GLU A 68 -13.31 -15.73 9.55
CA GLU A 68 -14.06 -14.99 10.55
C GLU A 68 -13.20 -14.70 11.81
N LEU A 69 -12.49 -15.71 12.31
CA LEU A 69 -11.61 -15.55 13.47
C LEU A 69 -10.49 -14.54 13.22
N ALA A 70 -9.86 -14.60 12.05
CA ALA A 70 -8.83 -13.63 11.67
C ALA A 70 -9.39 -12.21 11.60
N GLN A 71 -10.58 -12.01 11.03
CA GLN A 71 -11.25 -10.71 11.00
C GLN A 71 -11.55 -10.16 12.40
N ILE A 72 -12.01 -11.01 13.33
CA ILE A 72 -12.22 -10.62 14.72
C ILE A 72 -10.90 -10.19 15.37
N TYR A 73 -9.81 -10.94 15.15
CA TYR A 73 -8.51 -10.56 15.67
C TYR A 73 -8.00 -9.25 15.08
N LEU A 74 -8.21 -8.99 13.77
CA LEU A 74 -7.86 -7.73 13.11
C LEU A 74 -8.65 -6.55 13.69
N GLN A 75 -9.95 -6.71 13.92
CA GLN A 75 -10.78 -5.67 14.55
C GLN A 75 -10.33 -5.34 15.99
N ARG A 76 -9.74 -6.31 16.69
CA ARG A 76 -9.19 -6.14 18.04
C ARG A 76 -7.70 -5.77 18.05
N GLU A 77 -7.12 -5.43 16.90
CA GLU A 77 -5.70 -5.08 16.73
C GLU A 77 -4.72 -6.20 17.14
N ARG A 78 -5.19 -7.45 17.19
CA ARG A 78 -4.40 -8.63 17.54
C ARG A 78 -3.73 -9.23 16.28
N TRP A 79 -2.84 -8.45 15.69
CA TRP A 79 -2.21 -8.78 14.40
C TRP A 79 -1.47 -10.11 14.37
N ALA A 80 -0.77 -10.46 15.46
CA ALA A 80 -0.03 -11.71 15.56
C ALA A 80 -0.94 -12.93 15.57
N ASP A 81 -2.11 -12.82 16.25
CA ASP A 81 -3.08 -13.90 16.32
C ASP A 81 -3.82 -14.06 14.99
N ALA A 82 -4.19 -12.94 14.36
CA ALA A 82 -4.76 -12.94 13.00
C ALA A 82 -3.82 -13.63 12.01
N ARG A 83 -2.54 -13.30 12.04
CA ARG A 83 -1.54 -13.92 11.16
C ARG A 83 -1.43 -15.43 11.39
N ARG A 84 -1.28 -15.86 12.65
CA ARG A 84 -1.21 -17.29 12.98
C ARG A 84 -2.45 -18.06 12.52
N THR A 85 -3.63 -17.44 12.67
CA THR A 85 -4.90 -18.04 12.24
C THR A 85 -4.94 -18.19 10.71
N LEU A 86 -4.51 -17.16 9.96
CA LEU A 86 -4.48 -17.21 8.50
C LEU A 86 -3.41 -18.18 7.98
N ASP A 87 -2.23 -18.21 8.59
CA ASP A 87 -1.17 -19.17 8.23
C ASP A 87 -1.67 -20.62 8.41
N ALA A 88 -2.34 -20.90 9.53
CA ALA A 88 -2.95 -22.21 9.77
C ALA A 88 -4.09 -22.51 8.78
N GLY A 89 -4.94 -21.52 8.48
CA GLY A 89 -6.01 -21.66 7.51
C GLY A 89 -5.50 -21.97 6.10
N ILE A 90 -4.44 -21.30 5.65
CA ILE A 90 -3.82 -21.55 4.34
C ILE A 90 -3.17 -22.94 4.29
N GLN A 91 -2.55 -23.40 5.38
CA GLN A 91 -1.99 -24.75 5.44
C GLN A 91 -3.05 -25.85 5.30
N ASN A 92 -4.21 -25.67 5.90
CA ASN A 92 -5.30 -26.65 5.89
C ASN A 92 -6.23 -26.50 4.66
N CYS A 93 -6.38 -25.29 4.14
CA CYS A 93 -7.27 -24.94 3.03
C CYS A 93 -6.54 -24.07 1.99
N PRO A 94 -5.51 -24.57 1.29
CA PRO A 94 -4.63 -23.76 0.44
C PRO A 94 -5.33 -23.16 -0.78
N GLU A 95 -6.42 -23.77 -1.24
CA GLU A 95 -7.19 -23.29 -2.41
C GLU A 95 -8.28 -22.28 -2.04
N HIS A 96 -8.47 -21.99 -0.76
CA HIS A 96 -9.51 -21.06 -0.32
C HIS A 96 -9.04 -19.60 -0.49
N GLU A 97 -9.43 -18.99 -1.58
CA GLU A 97 -8.98 -17.67 -1.99
C GLU A 97 -9.17 -16.56 -0.95
N PRO A 98 -10.33 -16.43 -0.26
CA PRO A 98 -10.52 -15.40 0.76
C PRO A 98 -9.47 -15.44 1.88
N LEU A 99 -8.98 -16.63 2.26
CA LEU A 99 -7.87 -16.76 3.23
C LEU A 99 -6.58 -16.18 2.68
N VAL A 100 -6.25 -16.53 1.43
CA VAL A 100 -5.02 -16.06 0.77
C VAL A 100 -5.06 -14.54 0.61
N LEU A 101 -6.17 -13.99 0.13
CA LEU A 101 -6.33 -12.53 -0.03
C LEU A 101 -6.23 -11.79 1.30
N LEU A 102 -6.89 -12.27 2.35
CA LEU A 102 -6.85 -11.65 3.67
C LEU A 102 -5.45 -11.71 4.28
N HIS A 103 -4.73 -12.82 4.09
CA HIS A 103 -3.34 -12.94 4.52
C HIS A 103 -2.42 -11.97 3.77
N GLU A 104 -2.54 -11.88 2.44
CA GLU A 104 -1.77 -10.94 1.62
C GLU A 104 -2.02 -9.49 2.05
N ASP A 105 -3.29 -9.12 2.27
CA ASP A 105 -3.65 -7.77 2.76
C ASP A 105 -3.10 -7.51 4.16
N LEU A 106 -3.13 -8.50 5.05
CA LEU A 106 -2.54 -8.38 6.38
C LEU A 106 -1.04 -8.10 6.31
N VAL A 107 -0.30 -8.88 5.52
CA VAL A 107 1.16 -8.74 5.40
C VAL A 107 1.53 -7.41 4.75
N LEU A 108 0.78 -6.96 3.74
CA LEU A 108 0.97 -5.64 3.12
C LEU A 108 0.70 -4.50 4.12
N ASN A 109 -0.37 -4.60 4.93
CA ASN A 109 -0.69 -3.59 5.93
C ASN A 109 0.38 -3.54 7.04
N GLN A 110 0.87 -4.68 7.50
CA GLN A 110 1.97 -4.73 8.47
C GLN A 110 3.23 -4.07 7.90
N ALA A 111 3.61 -4.40 6.66
CA ALA A 111 4.77 -3.78 6.03
C ALA A 111 4.60 -2.26 5.87
N ALA A 112 3.38 -1.78 5.55
CA ALA A 112 3.09 -0.35 5.49
C ALA A 112 3.21 0.33 6.87
N GLN A 113 2.74 -0.32 7.94
CA GLN A 113 2.90 0.19 9.31
C GLN A 113 4.37 0.28 9.72
N PHE A 114 5.21 -0.69 9.32
CA PHE A 114 6.67 -0.60 9.56
C PHE A 114 7.30 0.59 8.84
N VAL A 115 6.88 0.90 7.62
CA VAL A 115 7.34 2.10 6.90
C VAL A 115 6.94 3.37 7.65
N GLU A 116 5.69 3.49 8.12
CA GLU A 116 5.23 4.67 8.86
C GLU A 116 5.95 4.82 10.22
N ALA A 117 6.21 3.71 10.91
CA ALA A 117 7.02 3.72 12.14
C ALA A 117 8.45 4.19 11.87
N ALA A 118 9.09 3.66 10.82
CA ALA A 118 10.44 4.06 10.42
C ALA A 118 10.51 5.52 9.97
N LYS A 119 9.50 6.05 9.26
CA LYS A 119 9.39 7.49 8.92
C LYS A 119 9.33 8.35 10.16
N THR A 120 8.49 7.97 11.13
CA THR A 120 8.34 8.69 12.39
C THR A 120 9.66 8.70 13.16
N GLU A 121 10.32 7.56 13.24
CA GLU A 121 11.63 7.44 13.91
C GLU A 121 12.70 8.28 13.22
N HIS A 122 12.75 8.23 11.87
CA HIS A 122 13.70 9.05 11.11
C HIS A 122 13.43 10.54 11.27
N ALA A 123 12.17 10.97 11.29
CA ALA A 123 11.80 12.37 11.52
C ALA A 123 12.26 12.89 12.89
N GLN A 124 12.22 12.02 13.91
CA GLN A 124 12.65 12.35 15.27
C GLN A 124 14.17 12.32 15.44
N LYS A 125 14.83 11.25 15.01
CA LYS A 125 16.26 10.98 15.30
C LYS A 125 17.19 11.57 14.25
N ARG A 126 16.80 11.60 12.97
CA ARG A 126 17.60 12.07 11.82
C ARG A 126 19.01 11.48 11.73
N THR A 127 19.18 10.23 12.18
CA THR A 127 20.45 9.51 12.14
C THR A 127 20.63 8.77 10.82
N ALA A 128 21.88 8.43 10.48
CA ALA A 128 22.16 7.58 9.32
C ALA A 128 21.48 6.20 9.44
N GLN A 129 21.44 5.65 10.66
CA GLN A 129 20.79 4.37 10.92
C GLN A 129 19.29 4.45 10.68
N SER A 130 18.58 5.45 11.24
CA SER A 130 17.13 5.59 11.03
C SER A 130 16.77 5.85 9.58
N ARG A 131 17.66 6.50 8.81
CA ARG A 131 17.48 6.64 7.36
C ARG A 131 17.60 5.29 6.64
N PHE A 132 18.63 4.51 6.97
CA PHE A 132 18.82 3.17 6.41
C PHE A 132 17.64 2.25 6.72
N ASP A 133 17.15 2.27 7.98
CA ASP A 133 16.00 1.46 8.40
C ASP A 133 14.73 1.84 7.61
N LEU A 134 14.51 3.12 7.37
CA LEU A 134 13.42 3.61 6.53
C LEU A 134 13.56 3.13 5.08
N GLU A 135 14.73 3.31 4.48
CA GLU A 135 15.00 2.86 3.10
C GLU A 135 14.77 1.34 2.96
N GLN A 136 15.21 0.54 3.94
CA GLN A 136 14.96 -0.91 3.96
C GLN A 136 13.48 -1.25 4.09
N ALA A 137 12.75 -0.57 4.96
CA ALA A 137 11.32 -0.78 5.14
C ALA A 137 10.53 -0.45 3.84
N GLU A 138 10.87 0.65 3.16
CA GLU A 138 10.28 1.04 1.88
C GLU A 138 10.57 0.01 0.79
N VAL A 139 11.81 -0.44 0.65
CA VAL A 139 12.20 -1.49 -0.32
C VAL A 139 11.45 -2.79 -0.05
N ASN A 140 11.35 -3.20 1.20
CA ASN A 140 10.64 -4.42 1.58
C ASN A 140 9.14 -4.33 1.22
N LEU A 141 8.48 -3.21 1.51
CA LEU A 141 7.07 -2.98 1.17
C LEU A 141 6.85 -3.03 -0.35
N VAL A 142 7.72 -2.39 -1.13
CA VAL A 142 7.62 -2.38 -2.59
C VAL A 142 7.81 -3.78 -3.17
N ASN A 143 8.82 -4.53 -2.72
CA ASN A 143 9.06 -5.90 -3.16
C ASN A 143 7.89 -6.83 -2.82
N LEU A 144 7.32 -6.66 -1.63
CA LEU A 144 6.13 -7.41 -1.22
C LEU A 144 4.93 -7.08 -2.11
N ARG A 145 4.69 -5.80 -2.45
CA ARG A 145 3.63 -5.39 -3.38
C ARG A 145 3.81 -6.03 -4.76
N ILE A 146 5.04 -6.04 -5.28
CA ILE A 146 5.34 -6.68 -6.57
C ILE A 146 4.98 -8.17 -6.51
N LYS A 147 5.42 -8.87 -5.45
CA LYS A 147 5.13 -10.28 -5.26
C LYS A 147 3.62 -10.54 -5.20
N VAL A 148 2.91 -9.86 -4.32
CA VAL A 148 1.47 -10.04 -4.13
C VAL A 148 0.69 -9.74 -5.42
N CYS A 149 1.00 -8.63 -6.12
CA CYS A 149 0.34 -8.31 -7.38
C CYS A 149 0.59 -9.38 -8.45
N LYS A 150 1.83 -9.88 -8.55
CA LYS A 150 2.18 -10.96 -9.49
C LYS A 150 1.40 -12.22 -9.18
N ASP A 151 1.38 -12.65 -7.90
CA ASP A 151 0.71 -13.87 -7.47
C ASP A 151 -0.82 -13.75 -7.68
N ARG A 152 -1.43 -12.60 -7.36
CA ARG A 152 -2.85 -12.30 -7.64
C ARG A 152 -3.17 -12.36 -9.13
N TYR A 153 -2.33 -11.75 -9.96
CA TYR A 153 -2.56 -11.76 -11.40
C TYR A 153 -2.41 -13.16 -12.01
N GLN A 154 -1.52 -13.99 -11.48
CA GLN A 154 -1.39 -15.40 -11.89
C GLN A 154 -2.64 -16.21 -11.54
N ARG A 155 -3.27 -15.96 -10.39
CA ARG A 155 -4.53 -16.61 -9.99
C ARG A 155 -5.74 -16.08 -10.79
N HIS A 156 -5.77 -14.78 -11.08
CA HIS A 156 -6.88 -14.08 -11.73
C HIS A 156 -6.41 -13.20 -12.90
N PRO A 157 -6.07 -13.78 -14.05
CA PRO A 157 -5.60 -13.04 -15.22
C PRO A 157 -6.67 -12.13 -15.85
N ASP A 158 -7.95 -12.36 -15.50
CA ASP A 158 -9.10 -11.55 -15.89
C ASP A 158 -9.16 -10.20 -15.14
N GLN A 159 -8.59 -10.11 -13.94
CA GLN A 159 -8.54 -8.88 -13.13
C GLN A 159 -7.42 -7.94 -13.59
N LYS A 160 -7.58 -7.34 -14.75
CA LYS A 160 -6.56 -6.48 -15.37
C LYS A 160 -6.20 -5.22 -14.56
N GLU A 161 -7.06 -4.79 -13.63
CA GLU A 161 -6.78 -3.67 -12.69
C GLU A 161 -5.51 -3.90 -11.87
N ILE A 162 -5.20 -5.15 -11.55
CA ILE A 162 -4.00 -5.53 -10.79
C ILE A 162 -2.72 -5.07 -11.51
N LEU A 163 -2.73 -5.09 -12.86
CA LEU A 163 -1.58 -4.69 -13.67
C LEU A 163 -1.15 -3.24 -13.40
N ILE A 164 -2.10 -2.33 -13.15
CA ILE A 164 -1.77 -0.93 -12.84
C ILE A 164 -1.07 -0.83 -11.49
N THR A 165 -1.60 -1.52 -10.48
CA THR A 165 -0.98 -1.53 -9.14
C THR A 165 0.40 -2.18 -9.16
N TRP A 166 0.54 -3.28 -9.89
CA TRP A 166 1.82 -3.97 -10.09
C TRP A 166 2.86 -3.07 -10.77
N ALA A 167 2.48 -2.41 -11.86
CA ALA A 167 3.36 -1.49 -12.57
C ALA A 167 3.79 -0.28 -11.72
N ILE A 168 2.89 0.26 -10.88
CA ILE A 168 3.25 1.31 -9.91
C ILE A 168 4.32 0.81 -8.95
N ALA A 169 4.18 -0.41 -8.42
CA ALA A 169 5.15 -1.01 -7.52
C ALA A 169 6.51 -1.24 -8.23
N LEU A 170 6.50 -1.73 -9.47
CA LEU A 170 7.72 -1.89 -10.28
C LEU A 170 8.43 -0.56 -10.52
N ARG A 171 7.69 0.50 -10.85
CA ARG A 171 8.27 1.84 -11.02
C ARG A 171 8.89 2.36 -9.71
N GLN A 172 8.24 2.14 -8.58
CA GLN A 172 8.79 2.46 -7.25
C GLN A 172 10.07 1.66 -6.95
N ALA A 173 10.16 0.42 -7.44
CA ALA A 173 11.36 -0.43 -7.36
C ALA A 173 12.45 -0.06 -8.37
N GLN A 174 12.33 1.06 -9.09
CA GLN A 174 13.27 1.48 -10.15
C GLN A 174 13.39 0.43 -11.29
N ARG A 175 12.28 -0.23 -11.65
CA ARG A 175 12.16 -1.21 -12.75
C ARG A 175 11.13 -0.72 -13.79
N PRO A 176 11.37 0.48 -14.41
CA PRO A 176 10.38 1.10 -15.29
C PRO A 176 10.18 0.34 -16.61
N GLU A 177 11.18 -0.40 -17.10
CA GLU A 177 11.07 -1.20 -18.33
C GLU A 177 9.98 -2.27 -18.16
N GLU A 178 10.06 -3.06 -17.09
CA GLU A 178 9.08 -4.12 -16.79
C GLU A 178 7.68 -3.51 -16.52
N ALA A 179 7.63 -2.37 -15.84
CA ALA A 179 6.36 -1.65 -15.64
C ALA A 179 5.73 -1.24 -16.98
N THR A 180 6.56 -0.82 -17.96
CA THR A 180 6.09 -0.43 -19.29
C THR A 180 5.41 -1.60 -20.03
N GLU A 181 5.99 -2.80 -19.98
CA GLU A 181 5.43 -3.99 -20.63
C GLU A 181 4.04 -4.34 -20.04
N ILE A 182 3.94 -4.34 -18.72
CA ILE A 182 2.69 -4.63 -18.00
C ILE A 182 1.62 -3.58 -18.30
N LEU A 183 2.00 -2.29 -18.34
CA LEU A 183 1.07 -1.20 -18.62
C LEU A 183 0.57 -1.19 -20.07
N GLN A 184 1.39 -1.63 -21.02
CA GLN A 184 0.96 -1.79 -22.40
C GLN A 184 -0.15 -2.84 -22.53
N GLU A 185 -0.08 -3.92 -21.74
CA GLU A 185 -1.16 -4.90 -21.66
C GLU A 185 -2.42 -4.29 -21.03
N ALA A 186 -2.29 -3.61 -19.88
CA ALA A 186 -3.40 -2.94 -19.22
C ALA A 186 -4.08 -1.88 -20.12
N ALA A 187 -3.31 -1.19 -20.97
CA ALA A 187 -3.83 -0.14 -21.86
C ALA A 187 -4.70 -0.68 -23.00
N LYS A 188 -4.69 -1.98 -23.26
CA LYS A 188 -5.62 -2.62 -24.24
C LYS A 188 -7.05 -2.60 -23.73
N GLU A 189 -7.24 -2.65 -22.41
CA GLU A 189 -8.55 -2.58 -21.78
C GLU A 189 -9.07 -1.14 -21.77
N LEU A 190 -10.24 -0.91 -22.37
CA LEU A 190 -10.80 0.44 -22.50
C LEU A 190 -10.96 1.18 -21.17
N PRO A 191 -11.51 0.57 -20.10
CA PRO A 191 -11.68 1.23 -18.81
C PRO A 191 -10.36 1.63 -18.15
N LEU A 192 -9.28 0.87 -18.41
CA LEU A 192 -7.98 1.06 -17.78
C LEU A 192 -7.06 1.96 -18.59
N ARG A 193 -7.35 2.18 -19.87
CA ARG A 193 -6.48 2.85 -20.85
C ARG A 193 -5.94 4.18 -20.34
N SER A 194 -6.81 5.04 -19.81
CA SER A 194 -6.38 6.36 -19.33
C SER A 194 -5.43 6.24 -18.14
N ARG A 195 -5.74 5.42 -17.15
CA ARG A 195 -4.90 5.20 -15.97
C ARG A 195 -3.57 4.52 -16.35
N ALA A 196 -3.62 3.52 -17.21
CA ALA A 196 -2.42 2.84 -17.72
C ALA A 196 -1.54 3.81 -18.52
N SER A 197 -2.13 4.64 -19.39
CA SER A 197 -1.38 5.65 -20.17
C SER A 197 -0.71 6.70 -19.29
N LEU A 198 -1.35 7.13 -18.20
CA LEU A 198 -0.71 8.03 -17.22
C LEU A 198 0.54 7.39 -16.62
N GLN A 199 0.44 6.13 -16.16
CA GLN A 199 1.59 5.42 -15.58
C GLN A 199 2.67 5.13 -16.63
N LEU A 200 2.31 4.82 -17.88
CA LEU A 200 3.25 4.69 -19.00
C LEU A 200 4.04 5.99 -19.22
N GLY A 201 3.38 7.14 -19.21
CA GLY A 201 4.04 8.42 -19.33
C GLY A 201 5.07 8.64 -18.22
N MET A 202 4.74 8.28 -16.98
CA MET A 202 5.66 8.38 -15.85
C MET A 202 6.85 7.40 -15.98
N CYS A 203 6.63 6.18 -16.48
CA CYS A 203 7.72 5.23 -16.75
C CYS A 203 8.64 5.76 -17.86
N TYR A 204 8.07 6.27 -18.95
CA TYR A 204 8.87 6.84 -20.05
C TYR A 204 9.69 8.08 -19.62
N GLN A 205 9.15 8.90 -18.69
CA GLN A 205 9.95 9.99 -18.10
C GLN A 205 11.16 9.44 -17.33
N THR A 206 10.98 8.39 -16.52
CA THR A 206 12.09 7.76 -15.78
C THR A 206 13.14 7.18 -16.74
N LEU A 207 12.73 6.73 -17.92
CA LEU A 207 13.60 6.20 -18.98
C LEU A 207 14.17 7.28 -19.91
N ASP A 208 13.96 8.57 -19.62
CA ASP A 208 14.32 9.74 -20.47
C ASP A 208 13.76 9.68 -21.90
N ARG A 209 12.68 8.93 -22.11
CA ARG A 209 11.94 8.81 -23.37
C ARG A 209 10.85 9.88 -23.45
N SER A 210 11.25 11.14 -23.55
CA SER A 210 10.36 12.29 -23.38
C SER A 210 9.23 12.37 -24.40
N LEU A 211 9.46 12.02 -25.66
CA LEU A 211 8.41 12.03 -26.70
C LEU A 211 7.36 10.94 -26.46
N ASP A 212 7.79 9.77 -26.05
CA ASP A 212 6.88 8.68 -25.70
C ASP A 212 6.07 9.04 -24.44
N ALA A 213 6.71 9.70 -23.46
CA ALA A 213 6.03 10.19 -22.26
C ALA A 213 4.94 11.23 -22.62
N LEU A 214 5.23 12.22 -23.46
CA LEU A 214 4.24 13.20 -23.93
C LEU A 214 3.10 12.54 -24.69
N SER A 215 3.40 11.56 -25.57
CA SER A 215 2.37 10.78 -26.26
C SER A 215 1.48 10.02 -25.29
N ALA A 216 2.06 9.39 -24.28
CA ALA A 216 1.31 8.64 -23.26
C ALA A 216 0.45 9.57 -22.40
N PHE A 217 0.95 10.70 -21.94
CA PHE A 217 0.17 11.70 -21.19
C PHE A 217 -0.97 12.28 -22.02
N ARG A 218 -0.74 12.54 -23.32
CA ARG A 218 -1.79 12.97 -24.24
C ARG A 218 -2.90 11.92 -24.36
N LYS A 219 -2.54 10.63 -24.47
CA LYS A 219 -3.50 9.52 -24.47
C LYS A 219 -4.28 9.45 -23.15
N ALA A 220 -3.61 9.70 -22.01
CA ALA A 220 -4.25 9.66 -20.70
C ALA A 220 -5.29 10.78 -20.49
N SER A 221 -5.06 11.95 -21.08
CA SER A 221 -5.85 13.18 -20.81
C SER A 221 -6.89 13.52 -21.87
N LEU A 222 -6.63 13.24 -23.17
CA LEU A 222 -7.42 13.75 -24.29
C LEU A 222 -8.21 12.66 -25.02
N PHE A 223 -8.31 11.45 -24.48
CA PHE A 223 -9.15 10.41 -25.04
C PHE A 223 -10.63 10.80 -24.91
N ARG A 224 -11.43 10.55 -25.95
CA ARG A 224 -12.84 10.93 -25.95
C ARG A 224 -13.79 9.78 -25.59
N SER A 225 -13.34 8.55 -25.73
CA SER A 225 -14.19 7.38 -25.48
C SER A 225 -13.38 6.16 -25.06
N PRO A 226 -13.53 5.71 -23.83
CA PRO A 226 -14.27 6.36 -22.72
C PRO A 226 -13.58 7.66 -22.27
N GLU A 227 -14.37 8.58 -21.72
CA GLU A 227 -13.80 9.82 -21.15
C GLU A 227 -12.89 9.47 -19.95
N PRO A 228 -11.68 10.03 -19.86
CA PRO A 228 -10.77 9.77 -18.76
C PRO A 228 -11.31 10.34 -17.45
N ASP A 229 -11.01 9.65 -16.34
CA ASP A 229 -11.25 10.21 -15.01
C ASP A 229 -10.65 11.60 -14.90
N ALA A 230 -11.42 12.54 -14.34
CA ALA A 230 -11.02 13.93 -14.25
C ALA A 230 -9.67 14.15 -13.54
N LYS A 231 -9.40 13.37 -12.47
CA LYS A 231 -8.12 13.43 -11.75
C LYS A 231 -6.96 12.92 -12.60
N VAL A 232 -7.17 11.81 -13.32
CA VAL A 232 -6.16 11.24 -14.24
C VAL A 232 -5.83 12.23 -15.35
N ALA A 233 -6.84 12.84 -15.93
CA ALA A 233 -6.67 13.79 -17.02
C ALA A 233 -5.94 15.07 -16.56
N VAL A 234 -6.30 15.62 -15.40
CA VAL A 234 -5.63 16.79 -14.82
C VAL A 234 -4.15 16.47 -14.55
N THR A 235 -3.87 15.38 -13.85
CA THR A 235 -2.49 14.98 -13.55
C THR A 235 -1.67 14.75 -14.81
N ALA A 236 -2.25 14.12 -15.85
CA ALA A 236 -1.57 13.88 -17.11
C ALA A 236 -1.25 15.20 -17.86
N LEU A 237 -2.18 16.18 -17.84
CA LEU A 237 -1.95 17.49 -18.45
C LEU A 237 -0.88 18.29 -17.70
N GLU A 238 -0.87 18.26 -16.38
CA GLU A 238 0.16 18.90 -15.56
C GLU A 238 1.55 18.34 -15.85
N LEU A 239 1.67 17.00 -15.89
CA LEU A 239 2.95 16.35 -16.19
C LEU A 239 3.39 16.58 -17.63
N ALA A 240 2.46 16.58 -18.59
CA ALA A 240 2.75 16.88 -19.99
C ALA A 240 3.23 18.32 -20.18
N ALA A 241 2.55 19.29 -19.57
CA ALA A 241 2.93 20.69 -19.63
C ALA A 241 4.33 20.93 -19.06
N LYS A 242 4.58 20.34 -17.87
CA LYS A 242 5.88 20.43 -17.22
C LYS A 242 7.00 19.83 -18.08
N LEU A 243 6.80 18.62 -18.61
CA LEU A 243 7.78 17.94 -19.44
C LEU A 243 8.02 18.68 -20.75
N ALA A 244 6.98 19.22 -21.40
CA ALA A 244 7.09 20.00 -22.60
C ALA A 244 7.92 21.29 -22.37
N GLU A 245 7.69 21.98 -21.25
CA GLU A 245 8.45 23.15 -20.82
C GLU A 245 9.93 22.80 -20.57
N GLU A 246 10.22 21.75 -19.84
CA GLU A 246 11.58 21.25 -19.56
C GLU A 246 12.36 20.90 -20.85
N LYS A 247 11.66 20.43 -21.88
CA LYS A 247 12.25 20.08 -23.19
C LYS A 247 12.22 21.25 -24.19
N GLY A 248 11.78 22.44 -23.79
CA GLY A 248 11.72 23.61 -24.65
C GLY A 248 10.64 23.57 -25.75
N LEU A 249 9.66 22.66 -25.60
CA LEU A 249 8.52 22.54 -26.53
C LEU A 249 7.38 23.50 -26.11
N ILE A 250 7.66 24.81 -26.30
CA ILE A 250 6.81 25.88 -25.73
C ILE A 250 5.38 25.81 -26.23
N ASP A 251 5.17 25.62 -27.55
CA ASP A 251 3.80 25.48 -28.13
C ASP A 251 3.02 24.32 -27.47
N SER A 252 3.70 23.19 -27.28
CA SER A 252 3.08 22.02 -26.63
C SER A 252 2.77 22.28 -25.16
N ALA A 253 3.66 23.00 -24.46
CA ALA A 253 3.43 23.36 -23.05
C ALA A 253 2.21 24.29 -22.92
N ILE A 254 2.10 25.31 -23.76
CA ILE A 254 0.94 26.20 -23.83
C ILE A 254 -0.34 25.40 -24.10
N TYR A 255 -0.33 24.54 -25.10
CA TYR A 255 -1.47 23.70 -25.45
C TYR A 255 -1.98 22.86 -24.26
N TYR A 256 -1.07 22.19 -23.53
CA TYR A 256 -1.46 21.40 -22.37
C TYR A 256 -1.97 22.24 -21.20
N LEU A 257 -1.41 23.44 -21.00
CA LEU A 257 -1.88 24.37 -19.97
C LEU A 257 -3.25 24.96 -20.33
N GLU A 258 -3.56 25.22 -21.60
CA GLU A 258 -4.88 25.66 -22.05
C GLU A 258 -5.94 24.56 -21.81
N GLU A 259 -5.64 23.31 -22.16
CA GLU A 259 -6.53 22.19 -21.89
C GLU A 259 -6.74 21.99 -20.37
N LEU A 260 -5.69 22.18 -19.57
CA LEU A 260 -5.78 22.17 -18.11
C LEU A 260 -6.66 23.30 -17.58
N ALA A 261 -6.51 24.53 -18.13
CA ALA A 261 -7.33 25.68 -17.77
C ALA A 261 -8.81 25.45 -18.06
N LYS A 262 -9.15 24.83 -19.19
CA LYS A 262 -10.52 24.46 -19.56
C LYS A 262 -11.15 23.52 -18.50
N ARG A 263 -10.39 22.51 -18.05
CA ARG A 263 -10.85 21.56 -17.02
C ARG A 263 -11.06 22.23 -15.64
N HIS A 264 -10.27 23.25 -15.32
CA HIS A 264 -10.45 24.07 -14.12
C HIS A 264 -11.51 25.18 -14.27
N GLY A 265 -12.31 25.17 -15.35
CA GLY A 265 -13.32 26.17 -15.62
C GLY A 265 -12.73 27.57 -15.86
N GLY A 266 -11.49 27.65 -16.31
CA GLY A 266 -10.81 28.91 -16.67
C GLY A 266 -10.48 29.83 -15.49
N LYS A 267 -10.67 29.38 -14.23
CA LYS A 267 -10.56 30.23 -13.04
C LYS A 267 -9.16 30.30 -12.43
N SER A 268 -8.23 29.45 -12.84
CA SER A 268 -6.88 29.42 -12.27
C SER A 268 -6.02 30.56 -12.80
N LYS A 269 -5.80 31.58 -11.98
CA LYS A 269 -4.93 32.71 -12.29
C LYS A 269 -3.48 32.26 -12.57
N ALA A 270 -2.96 31.35 -11.76
CA ALA A 270 -1.60 30.82 -11.91
C ALA A 270 -1.36 30.15 -13.27
N ILE A 271 -2.34 29.39 -13.80
CA ILE A 271 -2.22 28.75 -15.12
C ILE A 271 -2.19 29.81 -16.22
N ARG A 272 -3.02 30.85 -16.15
CA ARG A 272 -3.04 31.95 -17.12
C ARG A 272 -1.74 32.72 -17.13
N GLU A 273 -1.24 33.14 -15.96
CA GLU A 273 0.05 33.83 -15.83
C GLU A 273 1.19 33.00 -16.43
N LYS A 274 1.13 31.67 -16.26
CA LYS A 274 2.13 30.77 -16.85
C LYS A 274 2.00 30.69 -18.37
N ILE A 275 0.80 30.64 -18.92
CA ILE A 275 0.55 30.68 -20.37
C ILE A 275 1.07 32.00 -20.95
N ASP A 276 0.76 33.13 -20.34
CA ASP A 276 1.21 34.45 -20.80
C ASP A 276 2.74 34.53 -20.78
N ALA A 277 3.40 34.05 -19.73
CA ALA A 277 4.87 34.03 -19.65
C ALA A 277 5.50 33.15 -20.74
N LEU A 278 4.94 31.97 -21.03
CA LEU A 278 5.44 31.09 -22.09
C LEU A 278 5.19 31.68 -23.50
N THR A 279 4.06 32.36 -23.69
CA THR A 279 3.71 33.00 -24.96
C THR A 279 4.72 34.12 -25.35
N LEU A 280 5.26 34.81 -24.34
CA LEU A 280 6.32 35.80 -24.56
C LEU A 280 7.65 35.21 -25.07
N LEU A 281 7.87 33.91 -24.88
CA LEU A 281 9.07 33.19 -25.35
C LEU A 281 8.94 32.71 -26.79
N LEU A 282 7.73 32.75 -27.36
CA LEU A 282 7.54 32.37 -28.77
C LEU A 282 8.11 33.45 -29.71
N PRO A 283 8.70 33.04 -30.84
CA PRO A 283 9.13 34.01 -31.87
C PRO A 283 7.91 34.77 -32.38
N LYS A 284 8.03 36.12 -32.47
CA LYS A 284 6.98 36.93 -33.05
C LYS A 284 6.70 36.49 -34.47
N PRO A 285 5.44 36.34 -34.90
CA PRO A 285 5.13 36.06 -36.29
C PRO A 285 5.76 37.17 -37.18
N PRO A 286 6.28 36.81 -38.37
CA PRO A 286 6.77 37.81 -39.29
C PRO A 286 5.65 38.82 -39.62
N ASP A 287 5.98 40.10 -39.60
CA ASP A 287 5.03 41.15 -39.96
C ASP A 287 4.41 40.85 -41.32
N PRO A 288 3.07 40.87 -41.44
CA PRO A 288 2.44 40.69 -42.73
C PRO A 288 2.78 41.88 -43.63
N ASN A 289 3.64 41.61 -44.65
CA ASN A 289 3.91 42.54 -45.74
C ASN A 289 2.71 42.69 -46.66
#